data_006e578d0498e75bca237d27686b6a7d
#
_entry.id   006e578d0498e75bca237d27686b6a7d
#
_cell.length_a   1.000
_cell.length_b   1.000
_cell.length_c   1.000
_cell.angle_alpha   90.00
_cell.angle_beta   90.00
_cell.angle_gamma   90.00
#
_symmetry.space_group_name_H-M   'P 1'
#
loop_
_entity.id
_entity.type
_entity.pdbx_description
1 polymer ?
#
loop_
_entity_poly.entity_id
_entity_poly.type
_entity_poly.pdbx_seq_one_letter_code
_entity_poly.pdbx_strand_id
1 'polypeptide(L)'
;WLNQPGMLGFRFSFTQPPQATWPTDGTMDWIWPEAERLGIPVALMASNYMSMVAPIAERYPNLKLIVDHLGRVGGKTDAECFATLPEMLALAKFPNVAIKATGAPSYSSGSYPFNSIHDYLHQIYDTFGPERMFWGTDITRMPCSWKQCVTMFTEELPWLSEADKGLVMGKAVCNFLAWDISE
;
A
#
# COMPACT_ATOMS: atom_id res chain seq x y z
N TRP A 1 2.41 -4.47 23.91
CA TRP A 1 2.48 -4.69 22.47
C TRP A 1 3.84 -4.26 21.91
N LEU A 2 4.27 -3.01 22.10
CA LEU A 2 5.55 -2.49 21.59
C LEU A 2 6.78 -3.34 21.98
N ASN A 3 6.72 -4.03 23.11
CA ASN A 3 7.82 -4.88 23.59
C ASN A 3 7.78 -6.31 23.03
N GLN A 4 6.83 -6.60 22.13
CA GLN A 4 6.75 -7.92 21.50
C GLN A 4 7.67 -7.96 20.26
N PRO A 5 8.63 -8.88 20.19
CA PRO A 5 9.49 -9.01 19.02
C PRO A 5 8.69 -9.20 17.73
N GLY A 6 9.08 -8.49 16.67
CA GLY A 6 8.45 -8.57 15.35
C GLY A 6 7.16 -7.76 15.17
N MET A 7 6.71 -7.02 16.19
CA MET A 7 5.53 -6.14 16.10
C MET A 7 5.95 -4.75 15.59
N LEU A 8 5.68 -4.47 14.32
CA LEU A 8 6.13 -3.25 13.64
C LEU A 8 5.02 -2.21 13.43
N GLY A 9 3.75 -2.61 13.44
CA GLY A 9 2.63 -1.70 13.17
C GLY A 9 1.28 -2.39 13.31
N PHE A 10 0.21 -1.61 13.23
CA PHE A 10 -1.16 -2.12 13.15
C PHE A 10 -1.59 -2.26 11.68
N ARG A 11 -2.54 -3.17 11.45
CA ARG A 11 -3.25 -3.28 10.17
C ARG A 11 -4.75 -3.40 10.43
N PHE A 12 -5.52 -2.52 9.80
CA PHE A 12 -6.97 -2.55 9.87
C PHE A 12 -7.58 -2.85 8.50
N SER A 13 -8.64 -3.66 8.53
CA SER A 13 -9.44 -3.98 7.35
C SER A 13 -10.88 -3.58 7.61
N PHE A 14 -11.44 -2.78 6.71
CA PHE A 14 -12.82 -2.25 6.82
C PHE A 14 -13.78 -2.91 5.82
N THR A 15 -13.52 -4.16 5.47
CA THR A 15 -14.27 -4.88 4.44
C THR A 15 -15.46 -5.66 4.97
N GLN A 16 -15.51 -5.95 6.28
CA GLN A 16 -16.53 -6.78 6.90
C GLN A 16 -17.00 -6.20 8.23
N PRO A 17 -18.26 -6.44 8.65
CA PRO A 17 -18.73 -6.13 9.99
C PRO A 17 -17.94 -6.89 11.08
N PRO A 18 -17.74 -6.28 12.27
CA PRO A 18 -18.19 -4.93 12.64
C PRO A 18 -17.28 -3.81 12.15
N GLN A 19 -16.10 -4.13 11.58
CA GLN A 19 -15.06 -3.15 11.22
C GLN A 19 -15.47 -2.22 10.07
N ALA A 20 -16.46 -2.61 9.28
CA ALA A 20 -16.90 -1.83 8.12
C ALA A 20 -17.44 -0.42 8.48
N THR A 21 -17.91 -0.20 9.70
CA THR A 21 -18.41 1.10 10.17
C THR A 21 -17.36 1.95 10.87
N TRP A 22 -16.29 1.35 11.38
CA TRP A 22 -15.26 2.02 12.18
C TRP A 22 -14.64 3.28 11.55
N PRO A 23 -14.48 3.36 10.21
CA PRO A 23 -13.98 4.58 9.58
C PRO A 23 -14.87 5.81 9.74
N THR A 24 -16.16 5.61 10.04
CA THR A 24 -17.18 6.68 10.01
C THR A 24 -17.97 6.86 11.32
N ASP A 25 -17.85 5.91 12.27
CA ASP A 25 -18.64 5.90 13.51
C ASP A 25 -17.88 6.41 14.74
N GLY A 26 -16.66 6.90 14.56
CA GLY A 26 -15.82 7.42 15.65
C GLY A 26 -15.04 6.35 16.44
N THR A 27 -15.27 5.06 16.18
CA THR A 27 -14.60 3.95 16.89
C THR A 27 -13.07 4.05 16.78
N MET A 28 -12.55 4.57 15.67
CA MET A 28 -11.11 4.67 15.41
C MET A 28 -10.47 5.99 15.88
N ASP A 29 -11.25 6.97 16.33
CA ASP A 29 -10.75 8.33 16.56
C ASP A 29 -9.65 8.41 17.61
N TRP A 30 -9.68 7.53 18.59
CA TRP A 30 -8.67 7.45 19.65
C TRP A 30 -7.34 6.87 19.19
N ILE A 31 -7.33 6.05 18.14
CA ILE A 31 -6.13 5.29 17.75
C ILE A 31 -5.12 6.17 16.99
N TRP A 32 -5.60 7.16 16.23
CA TRP A 32 -4.73 8.00 15.41
C TRP A 32 -3.74 8.82 16.25
N PRO A 33 -4.19 9.60 17.26
CA PRO A 33 -3.27 10.33 18.12
C PRO A 33 -2.36 9.40 18.94
N GLU A 34 -2.86 8.24 19.40
CA GLU A 34 -2.04 7.30 20.17
C GLU A 34 -1.00 6.61 19.30
N ALA A 35 -1.34 6.20 18.08
CA ALA A 35 -0.39 5.61 17.16
C ALA A 35 0.70 6.62 16.76
N GLU A 36 0.34 7.89 16.50
CA GLU A 36 1.31 8.95 16.25
C GLU A 36 2.24 9.17 17.45
N ARG A 37 1.67 9.33 18.64
CA ARG A 37 2.43 9.55 19.89
C ARG A 37 3.42 8.44 20.20
N LEU A 38 3.06 7.21 19.86
CA LEU A 38 3.86 6.00 20.09
C LEU A 38 4.78 5.64 18.91
N GLY A 39 4.67 6.36 17.78
CA GLY A 39 5.42 6.06 16.56
C GLY A 39 5.03 4.73 15.92
N ILE A 40 3.78 4.28 16.09
CA ILE A 40 3.29 3.00 15.56
C ILE A 40 2.71 3.22 14.16
N PRO A 41 3.29 2.64 13.10
CA PRO A 41 2.73 2.70 11.75
C PRO A 41 1.38 2.00 11.67
N VAL A 42 0.47 2.52 10.82
CA VAL A 42 -0.85 1.95 10.61
C VAL A 42 -1.08 1.65 9.13
N ALA A 43 -1.29 0.38 8.81
CA ALA A 43 -1.69 -0.06 7.48
C ALA A 43 -3.22 -0.17 7.37
N LEU A 44 -3.78 0.30 6.27
CA LEU A 44 -5.21 0.43 6.05
C LEU A 44 -5.67 -0.29 4.78
N MET A 45 -6.49 -1.31 4.91
CA MET A 45 -7.28 -1.85 3.82
C MET A 45 -8.57 -1.03 3.70
N ALA A 46 -8.46 0.13 3.04
CA ALA A 46 -9.46 1.18 3.01
C ALA A 46 -9.99 1.46 1.60
N SER A 47 -10.07 0.46 0.73
CA SER A 47 -10.44 0.62 -0.69
C SER A 47 -11.77 1.38 -0.91
N ASN A 48 -12.72 1.22 0.00
CA ASN A 48 -14.02 1.93 -0.03
C ASN A 48 -14.02 3.21 0.83
N TYR A 49 -12.93 3.52 1.50
CA TYR A 49 -12.80 4.61 2.49
C TYR A 49 -11.56 5.46 2.25
N MET A 50 -11.12 5.58 0.99
CA MET A 50 -9.90 6.36 0.67
C MET A 50 -10.00 7.82 1.13
N SER A 51 -11.21 8.39 1.15
CA SER A 51 -11.48 9.76 1.63
C SER A 51 -11.12 10.00 3.10
N MET A 52 -11.05 8.94 3.92
CA MET A 52 -10.65 9.09 5.34
C MET A 52 -9.14 9.28 5.51
N VAL A 53 -8.33 8.82 4.56
CA VAL A 53 -6.86 8.79 4.71
C VAL A 53 -6.29 10.21 4.74
N ALA A 54 -6.75 11.08 3.84
CA ALA A 54 -6.24 12.45 3.73
C ALA A 54 -6.44 13.29 5.01
N PRO A 55 -7.64 13.36 5.63
CA PRO A 55 -7.84 14.08 6.89
C PRO A 55 -6.98 13.52 8.06
N ILE A 56 -6.78 12.21 8.12
CA ILE A 56 -5.94 11.59 9.14
C ILE A 56 -4.47 11.97 8.90
N ALA A 57 -3.98 11.83 7.66
CA ALA A 57 -2.61 12.17 7.30
C ALA A 57 -2.27 13.65 7.57
N GLU A 58 -3.21 14.55 7.29
CA GLU A 58 -3.04 15.98 7.52
C GLU A 58 -3.06 16.34 9.01
N ARG A 59 -3.96 15.74 9.77
CA ARG A 59 -4.11 16.00 11.21
C ARG A 59 -2.99 15.42 12.05
N TYR A 60 -2.42 14.28 11.60
CA TYR A 60 -1.37 13.54 12.29
C TYR A 60 -0.15 13.35 11.38
N PRO A 61 0.65 14.41 11.14
CA PRO A 61 1.70 14.40 10.13
C PRO A 61 2.90 13.49 10.45
N ASN A 62 3.05 13.07 11.71
CA ASN A 62 4.09 12.11 12.11
C ASN A 62 3.57 10.66 12.14
N LEU A 63 2.25 10.44 11.98
CA LEU A 63 1.68 9.11 11.88
C LEU A 63 1.99 8.49 10.51
N LYS A 64 2.74 7.41 10.50
CA LYS A 64 3.03 6.65 9.27
C LYS A 64 1.81 5.84 8.85
N LEU A 65 1.23 6.19 7.72
CA LEU A 65 0.08 5.50 7.12
C LEU A 65 0.50 4.70 5.89
N ILE A 66 -0.02 3.50 5.77
CA ILE A 66 0.24 2.64 4.60
C ILE A 66 -1.10 2.20 4.01
N VAL A 67 -1.34 2.53 2.74
CA VAL A 67 -2.52 2.08 2.02
C VAL A 67 -2.25 0.70 1.42
N ASP A 68 -3.04 -0.29 1.80
CA ASP A 68 -2.92 -1.66 1.29
C ASP A 68 -3.43 -1.80 -0.16
N HIS A 69 -2.79 -2.70 -0.91
CA HIS A 69 -3.26 -3.20 -2.21
C HIS A 69 -3.58 -2.09 -3.22
N LEU A 70 -2.70 -1.08 -3.32
CA LEU A 70 -2.88 0.08 -4.21
C LEU A 70 -4.20 0.83 -4.00
N GLY A 71 -4.84 0.66 -2.83
CA GLY A 71 -6.18 1.18 -2.57
C GLY A 71 -7.27 0.58 -3.46
N ARG A 72 -7.04 -0.56 -4.08
CA ARG A 72 -7.97 -1.14 -5.07
C ARG A 72 -9.00 -2.06 -4.43
N VAL A 73 -10.20 -2.04 -5.01
CA VAL A 73 -11.26 -3.00 -4.68
C VAL A 73 -11.01 -4.29 -5.44
N GLY A 74 -11.06 -5.43 -4.76
CA GLY A 74 -10.94 -6.73 -5.40
C GLY A 74 -12.09 -7.06 -6.35
N GLY A 75 -11.84 -7.93 -7.33
CA GLY A 75 -12.86 -8.41 -8.28
C GLY A 75 -13.05 -7.52 -9.51
N LYS A 76 -12.26 -6.45 -9.64
CA LYS A 76 -12.21 -5.58 -10.83
C LYS A 76 -10.83 -5.64 -11.47
N THR A 77 -10.76 -5.39 -12.76
CA THR A 77 -9.50 -5.39 -13.53
C THR A 77 -9.37 -4.15 -14.40
N ASP A 78 -8.14 -3.86 -14.81
CA ASP A 78 -7.79 -2.83 -15.79
C ASP A 78 -8.39 -1.45 -15.45
N ALA A 79 -8.93 -0.75 -16.44
CA ALA A 79 -9.48 0.59 -16.27
C ALA A 79 -10.60 0.66 -15.21
N GLU A 80 -11.42 -0.38 -15.07
CA GLU A 80 -12.46 -0.42 -14.04
C GLU A 80 -11.86 -0.48 -12.64
N CYS A 81 -10.80 -1.27 -12.46
CA CYS A 81 -10.08 -1.34 -11.19
C CYS A 81 -9.43 -0.02 -10.82
N PHE A 82 -8.88 0.70 -11.81
CA PHE A 82 -8.14 1.95 -11.61
C PHE A 82 -8.99 3.21 -11.81
N ALA A 83 -10.31 3.11 -11.92
CA ALA A 83 -11.20 4.27 -12.11
C ALA A 83 -11.07 5.34 -11.01
N THR A 84 -10.75 4.95 -9.78
CA THR A 84 -10.52 5.85 -8.63
C THR A 84 -9.03 6.11 -8.36
N LEU A 85 -8.14 5.86 -9.32
CA LEU A 85 -6.71 6.11 -9.16
C LEU A 85 -6.38 7.55 -8.79
N PRO A 86 -7.00 8.60 -9.38
CA PRO A 86 -6.72 9.99 -9.00
C PRO A 86 -6.92 10.30 -7.51
N GLU A 87 -7.90 9.68 -6.86
CA GLU A 87 -8.15 9.85 -5.43
C GLU A 87 -6.98 9.33 -4.59
N MET A 88 -6.41 8.19 -5.00
CA MET A 88 -5.27 7.60 -4.33
C MET A 88 -3.98 8.39 -4.61
N LEU A 89 -3.75 8.84 -5.86
CA LEU A 89 -2.58 9.65 -6.21
C LEU A 89 -2.56 10.98 -5.44
N ALA A 90 -3.73 11.57 -5.16
CA ALA A 90 -3.83 12.79 -4.35
C ALA A 90 -3.28 12.63 -2.92
N LEU A 91 -3.14 11.41 -2.42
CA LEU A 91 -2.55 11.13 -1.10
C LEU A 91 -1.03 11.32 -1.08
N ALA A 92 -0.37 11.30 -2.23
CA ALA A 92 1.08 11.41 -2.31
C ALA A 92 1.62 12.76 -1.82
N LYS A 93 0.78 13.81 -1.77
CA LYS A 93 1.14 15.11 -1.17
C LYS A 93 1.46 15.01 0.33
N PHE A 94 1.02 13.96 0.99
CA PHE A 94 1.32 13.71 2.40
C PHE A 94 2.57 12.82 2.52
N PRO A 95 3.69 13.34 3.05
CA PRO A 95 4.95 12.59 3.12
C PRO A 95 4.88 11.37 4.05
N ASN A 96 3.92 11.37 4.97
CA ASN A 96 3.65 10.29 5.92
C ASN A 96 2.74 9.18 5.37
N VAL A 97 2.35 9.25 4.09
CA VAL A 97 1.54 8.22 3.42
C VAL A 97 2.39 7.45 2.41
N ALA A 98 2.37 6.13 2.54
CA ALA A 98 2.96 5.19 1.60
C ALA A 98 1.90 4.21 1.07
N ILE A 99 2.24 3.48 -0.01
CA ILE A 99 1.33 2.54 -0.66
C ILE A 99 1.97 1.16 -0.83
N LYS A 100 1.22 0.10 -0.59
CA LYS A 100 1.62 -1.26 -0.92
C LYS A 100 1.19 -1.62 -2.34
N ALA A 101 2.14 -1.85 -3.22
CA ALA A 101 1.95 -2.42 -4.55
C ALA A 101 1.79 -3.95 -4.44
N THR A 102 0.86 -4.38 -3.60
CA THR A 102 0.53 -5.78 -3.36
C THR A 102 -0.68 -6.21 -4.17
N GLY A 103 -0.68 -7.45 -4.64
CA GLY A 103 -1.80 -7.97 -5.40
C GLY A 103 -1.87 -7.50 -6.86
N ALA A 104 -0.88 -6.79 -7.35
CA ALA A 104 -0.90 -6.15 -8.67
C ALA A 104 -1.33 -7.07 -9.81
N PRO A 105 -0.81 -8.30 -9.98
CA PRO A 105 -1.25 -9.21 -11.04
C PRO A 105 -2.76 -9.48 -11.07
N SER A 106 -3.43 -9.47 -9.91
CA SER A 106 -4.87 -9.73 -9.83
C SER A 106 -5.75 -8.61 -10.37
N TYR A 107 -5.17 -7.45 -10.65
CA TYR A 107 -5.87 -6.27 -11.20
C TYR A 107 -5.77 -6.18 -12.72
N SER A 108 -5.09 -7.14 -13.37
CA SER A 108 -5.03 -7.26 -14.83
C SER A 108 -5.96 -8.35 -15.32
N SER A 109 -6.67 -8.10 -16.43
CA SER A 109 -7.40 -9.14 -17.16
C SER A 109 -6.49 -9.96 -18.07
N GLY A 110 -5.25 -9.51 -18.31
CA GLY A 110 -4.27 -10.15 -19.16
C GLY A 110 -3.45 -11.23 -18.45
N SER A 111 -2.71 -11.99 -19.23
CA SER A 111 -1.69 -12.92 -18.73
C SER A 111 -0.38 -12.19 -18.44
N TYR A 112 0.58 -12.89 -17.81
CA TYR A 112 1.94 -12.40 -17.63
C TYR A 112 2.52 -11.83 -18.94
N PRO A 113 3.17 -10.68 -18.92
CA PRO A 113 3.58 -9.88 -17.76
C PRO A 113 2.55 -8.83 -17.27
N PHE A 114 1.26 -8.96 -17.56
CA PHE A 114 0.19 -8.09 -17.06
C PHE A 114 0.26 -6.65 -17.56
N ASN A 115 0.59 -6.47 -18.83
CA ASN A 115 0.86 -5.17 -19.47
C ASN A 115 -0.26 -4.14 -19.29
N SER A 116 -1.51 -4.58 -19.18
CA SER A 116 -2.67 -3.69 -19.08
C SER A 116 -2.67 -2.79 -17.83
N ILE A 117 -1.83 -3.11 -16.83
CA ILE A 117 -1.74 -2.34 -15.60
C ILE A 117 -0.39 -1.61 -15.42
N HIS A 118 0.56 -1.79 -16.33
CA HIS A 118 1.90 -1.19 -16.19
C HIS A 118 1.86 0.33 -16.14
N ASP A 119 1.02 0.99 -16.96
CA ASP A 119 0.89 2.44 -16.96
C ASP A 119 0.29 2.99 -15.66
N TYR A 120 -0.62 2.26 -15.03
CA TYR A 120 -1.15 2.64 -13.72
C TYR A 120 -0.10 2.51 -12.62
N LEU A 121 0.70 1.43 -12.66
CA LEU A 121 1.82 1.26 -11.71
C LEU A 121 2.88 2.35 -11.91
N HIS A 122 3.15 2.75 -13.14
CA HIS A 122 4.08 3.84 -13.46
C HIS A 122 3.59 5.18 -12.90
N GLN A 123 2.31 5.53 -13.10
CA GLN A 123 1.71 6.73 -12.51
C GLN A 123 1.83 6.75 -10.97
N ILE A 124 1.64 5.59 -10.33
CA ILE A 124 1.77 5.47 -8.87
C ILE A 124 3.22 5.69 -8.45
N TYR A 125 4.16 5.05 -9.15
CA TYR A 125 5.60 5.20 -8.90
C TYR A 125 6.05 6.67 -9.09
N ASP A 126 5.66 7.32 -10.18
CA ASP A 126 6.00 8.73 -10.46
C ASP A 126 5.50 9.67 -9.37
N THR A 127 4.35 9.34 -8.77
CA THR A 127 3.68 10.21 -7.80
C THR A 127 4.15 9.97 -6.37
N PHE A 128 4.33 8.72 -5.94
CA PHE A 128 4.77 8.38 -4.58
C PHE A 128 6.30 8.27 -4.44
N GLY A 129 6.98 7.98 -5.53
CA GLY A 129 8.40 7.64 -5.53
C GLY A 129 8.70 6.23 -5.00
N PRO A 130 9.94 5.73 -5.26
CA PRO A 130 10.34 4.38 -4.87
C PRO A 130 10.42 4.18 -3.35
N GLU A 131 10.57 5.25 -2.57
CA GLU A 131 10.68 5.20 -1.11
C GLU A 131 9.34 5.01 -0.40
N ARG A 132 8.22 5.22 -1.13
CA ARG A 132 6.85 5.11 -0.58
C ARG A 132 5.95 4.16 -1.36
N MET A 133 6.52 3.33 -2.22
CA MET A 133 5.85 2.25 -2.95
C MET A 133 6.47 0.92 -2.53
N PHE A 134 5.70 0.03 -1.91
CA PHE A 134 6.19 -1.22 -1.31
C PHE A 134 5.62 -2.42 -2.04
N TRP A 135 6.48 -3.21 -2.66
CA TRP A 135 6.10 -4.46 -3.29
C TRP A 135 5.67 -5.53 -2.28
N GLY A 136 4.78 -6.42 -2.72
CA GLY A 136 4.38 -7.64 -2.05
C GLY A 136 3.40 -8.43 -2.91
N THR A 137 3.15 -9.70 -2.59
CA THR A 137 2.35 -10.57 -3.45
C THR A 137 0.87 -10.61 -3.12
N ASP A 138 0.48 -10.79 -1.86
CA ASP A 138 -0.87 -11.26 -1.50
C ASP A 138 -1.16 -12.60 -2.20
N ILE A 139 -0.23 -13.56 -2.09
CA ILE A 139 -0.10 -14.76 -2.95
C ILE A 139 -1.37 -15.61 -3.03
N THR A 140 -2.21 -15.62 -1.99
CA THR A 140 -3.45 -16.41 -1.96
C THR A 140 -4.51 -15.93 -2.97
N ARG A 141 -4.32 -14.74 -3.54
CA ARG A 141 -5.23 -14.12 -4.51
C ARG A 141 -4.64 -14.00 -5.92
N MET A 142 -3.39 -14.44 -6.10
CA MET A 142 -2.70 -14.23 -7.36
C MET A 142 -3.17 -15.20 -8.45
N PRO A 143 -3.40 -14.71 -9.69
CA PRO A 143 -3.71 -15.55 -10.84
C PRO A 143 -2.46 -16.19 -11.46
N CYS A 144 -1.31 -16.08 -10.82
CA CYS A 144 -0.01 -16.45 -11.36
C CYS A 144 0.91 -17.04 -10.28
N SER A 145 2.06 -17.56 -10.70
CA SER A 145 3.06 -18.10 -9.80
C SER A 145 3.79 -17.03 -8.99
N TRP A 146 4.34 -17.41 -7.83
CA TRP A 146 5.24 -16.56 -7.04
C TRP A 146 6.35 -15.94 -7.91
N LYS A 147 6.99 -16.74 -8.75
CA LYS A 147 8.06 -16.28 -9.63
C LYS A 147 7.56 -15.12 -10.51
N GLN A 148 6.40 -15.25 -11.12
CA GLN A 148 5.81 -14.21 -11.97
C GLN A 148 5.45 -12.93 -11.19
N CYS A 149 5.04 -13.06 -9.92
CA CYS A 149 4.84 -11.88 -9.07
C CYS A 149 6.15 -11.11 -8.86
N VAL A 150 7.27 -11.80 -8.69
CA VAL A 150 8.61 -11.20 -8.52
C VAL A 150 9.09 -10.62 -9.84
N THR A 151 9.14 -11.44 -10.90
CA THR A 151 9.73 -11.05 -12.19
C THR A 151 8.95 -9.93 -12.87
N MET A 152 7.64 -9.80 -12.64
CA MET A 152 6.88 -8.64 -13.09
C MET A 152 7.55 -7.33 -12.66
N PHE A 153 7.98 -7.20 -11.41
CA PHE A 153 8.60 -5.97 -10.92
C PHE A 153 10.10 -5.89 -11.19
N THR A 154 10.79 -7.03 -11.24
CA THR A 154 12.25 -7.03 -11.43
C THR A 154 12.70 -7.05 -12.88
N GLU A 155 11.85 -7.50 -13.81
CA GLU A 155 12.23 -7.71 -15.21
C GLU A 155 11.33 -6.97 -16.20
N GLU A 156 10.03 -6.78 -15.90
CA GLU A 156 9.03 -6.37 -16.89
C GLU A 156 8.62 -4.88 -16.81
N LEU A 157 9.12 -4.14 -15.82
CA LEU A 157 8.86 -2.70 -15.65
C LEU A 157 10.10 -1.89 -16.04
N PRO A 158 10.26 -1.50 -17.32
CA PRO A 158 11.50 -0.88 -17.82
C PRO A 158 11.78 0.51 -17.25
N TRP A 159 10.77 1.17 -16.70
CA TRP A 159 10.89 2.46 -16.04
C TRP A 159 11.44 2.35 -14.60
N LEU A 160 11.46 1.17 -14.02
CA LEU A 160 11.98 0.93 -12.67
C LEU A 160 13.49 0.65 -12.74
N SER A 161 14.31 1.61 -12.32
CA SER A 161 15.77 1.45 -12.28
C SER A 161 16.22 0.36 -11.31
N GLU A 162 17.43 -0.17 -11.47
CA GLU A 162 17.98 -1.19 -10.54
C GLU A 162 18.07 -0.67 -9.10
N ALA A 163 18.37 0.63 -8.91
CA ALA A 163 18.40 1.25 -7.59
C ALA A 163 16.99 1.29 -6.97
N ASP A 164 15.98 1.67 -7.75
CA ASP A 164 14.59 1.77 -7.30
C ASP A 164 13.94 0.41 -7.10
N LYS A 165 14.31 -0.60 -7.91
CA LYS A 165 13.93 -2.00 -7.64
C LYS A 165 14.36 -2.42 -6.23
N GLY A 166 15.58 -2.08 -5.82
CA GLY A 166 16.07 -2.38 -4.47
C GLY A 166 15.22 -1.73 -3.37
N LEU A 167 14.71 -0.50 -3.62
CA LEU A 167 13.82 0.19 -2.70
C LEU A 167 12.43 -0.45 -2.70
N VAL A 168 11.77 -0.49 -3.85
CA VAL A 168 10.39 -0.99 -3.99
C VAL A 168 10.25 -2.43 -3.50
N MET A 169 11.22 -3.30 -3.82
CA MET A 169 11.18 -4.73 -3.48
C MET A 169 11.45 -5.05 -2.00
N GLY A 170 11.88 -4.07 -1.18
CA GLY A 170 12.05 -4.34 0.25
C GLY A 170 12.66 -3.21 1.07
N LYS A 171 13.72 -2.54 0.61
CA LYS A 171 14.44 -1.55 1.43
C LYS A 171 13.54 -0.39 1.89
N ALA A 172 12.64 0.07 1.03
CA ALA A 172 11.77 1.20 1.34
C ALA A 172 10.80 0.89 2.49
N VAL A 173 10.19 -0.30 2.53
CA VAL A 173 9.31 -0.67 3.65
C VAL A 173 10.10 -0.81 4.96
N CYS A 174 11.32 -1.35 4.91
CA CYS A 174 12.18 -1.43 6.09
C CYS A 174 12.52 -0.04 6.64
N ASN A 175 12.93 0.89 5.77
CA ASN A 175 13.20 2.28 6.14
C ASN A 175 11.95 2.98 6.70
N PHE A 176 10.82 2.80 6.04
CA PHE A 176 9.55 3.42 6.47
C PHE A 176 9.09 2.92 7.83
N LEU A 177 9.25 1.63 8.11
CA LEU A 177 8.89 1.01 9.38
C LEU A 177 9.98 1.13 10.46
N ALA A 178 11.15 1.67 10.13
CA ALA A 178 12.35 1.65 10.98
C ALA A 178 12.70 0.20 11.40
N TRP A 179 12.55 -0.73 10.48
CA TRP A 179 12.85 -2.14 10.69
C TRP A 179 14.29 -2.43 10.26
N ASP A 180 15.13 -2.71 11.24
CA ASP A 180 16.50 -3.16 10.99
C ASP A 180 16.50 -4.65 10.63
N ILE A 181 17.02 -4.97 9.45
CA ILE A 181 17.17 -6.35 8.94
C ILE A 181 18.65 -6.73 8.78
N SER A 182 19.57 -6.01 9.42
CA SER A 182 21.03 -6.21 9.28
C SER A 182 21.59 -7.39 10.11
N GLU A 183 20.74 -8.31 10.59
CA GLU A 183 21.14 -9.56 11.22
C GLU A 183 21.01 -10.79 10.28
#